data_82b647406619ad5327864c010d36c576
#
_entry.id   82b647406619ad5327864c010d36c576
#
_cell.length_a   1.000
_cell.length_b   1.000
_cell.length_c   1.000
_cell.angle_alpha   90.00
_cell.angle_beta   90.00
_cell.angle_gamma   90.00
#
_symmetry.space_group_name_H-M   'P 1'
#
loop_
_entity.id
_entity.type
_entity.pdbx_description
1 polymer ?
#
loop_
_entity_poly.entity_id
_entity_poly.type
_entity_poly.pdbx_seq_one_letter_code
_entity_poly.pdbx_strand_id
1 'polypeptide(L)'
;MTDDRELLAQLQDPKTQRGAFEQIVRQYGEQLYWQIRRIVLTHDDANDVLQNTFLKAWTGLGSFHGDAQVSTWLSRIAINESLDFLRRNKNSGVSVDDVLPVANSLMADNYFDGTEVEALLQEAVASLPDVQRVVFQLRYFEEMKYSEMSERLHTSEGALKASYHIAVKKISEFFKSHD
;
A
#
# COMPACT_ATOMS: atom_id res chain seq x y z
N MET A 1 -9.35 -17.07 -14.18
CA MET A 1 -9.79 -16.08 -13.18
C MET A 1 -11.05 -16.62 -12.53
N THR A 2 -11.00 -16.96 -11.27
CA THR A 2 -12.19 -17.38 -10.52
C THR A 2 -13.09 -16.17 -10.38
N ASP A 3 -14.37 -16.29 -10.70
CA ASP A 3 -15.34 -15.21 -10.53
C ASP A 3 -15.42 -14.83 -9.04
N ASP A 4 -15.44 -13.53 -8.74
CA ASP A 4 -15.51 -13.03 -7.35
C ASP A 4 -16.70 -13.61 -6.57
N ARG A 5 -17.78 -13.97 -7.25
CA ARG A 5 -18.95 -14.62 -6.65
C ARG A 5 -18.66 -16.05 -6.21
N GLU A 6 -17.96 -16.80 -7.04
CA GLU A 6 -17.55 -18.18 -6.72
C GLU A 6 -16.54 -18.17 -5.57
N LEU A 7 -15.58 -17.29 -5.63
CA LEU A 7 -14.59 -17.12 -4.57
C LEU A 7 -15.24 -16.73 -3.24
N LEU A 8 -16.20 -15.81 -3.26
CA LEU A 8 -16.96 -15.43 -2.06
C LEU A 8 -17.73 -16.61 -1.47
N ALA A 9 -18.40 -17.40 -2.32
CA ALA A 9 -19.11 -18.58 -1.86
C ALA A 9 -18.17 -19.60 -1.20
N GLN A 10 -16.99 -19.81 -1.78
CA GLN A 10 -15.97 -20.69 -1.21
C GLN A 10 -15.41 -20.17 0.12
N LEU A 11 -15.28 -18.85 0.28
CA LEU A 11 -14.83 -18.22 1.53
C LEU A 11 -15.87 -18.33 2.65
N GLN A 12 -17.15 -18.43 2.31
CA GLN A 12 -18.23 -18.55 3.29
C GLN A 12 -18.51 -20.01 3.72
N ASP A 13 -18.05 -20.98 2.95
CA ASP A 13 -18.20 -22.40 3.29
C ASP A 13 -17.00 -22.88 4.11
N PRO A 14 -17.21 -23.34 5.37
CA PRO A 14 -16.12 -23.84 6.24
C PRO A 14 -15.27 -24.96 5.61
N LYS A 15 -15.82 -25.71 4.68
CA LYS A 15 -15.10 -26.82 4.02
C LYS A 15 -14.12 -26.35 2.97
N THR A 16 -14.39 -25.22 2.31
CA THR A 16 -13.59 -24.67 1.21
C THR A 16 -12.86 -23.38 1.58
N GLN A 17 -13.19 -22.80 2.71
CA GLN A 17 -12.70 -21.49 3.18
C GLN A 17 -11.18 -21.39 3.19
N ARG A 18 -10.49 -22.38 3.74
CA ARG A 18 -9.03 -22.39 3.86
C ARG A 18 -8.36 -22.41 2.49
N GLY A 19 -8.78 -23.29 1.60
CA GLY A 19 -8.23 -23.38 0.25
C GLY A 19 -8.49 -22.12 -0.58
N ALA A 20 -9.68 -21.54 -0.46
CA ALA A 20 -10.02 -20.28 -1.11
C ALA A 20 -9.16 -19.14 -0.59
N PHE A 21 -8.89 -19.07 0.71
CA PHE A 21 -8.04 -18.05 1.30
C PHE A 21 -6.56 -18.20 0.88
N GLU A 22 -6.05 -19.42 0.81
CA GLU A 22 -4.71 -19.68 0.27
C GLU A 22 -4.57 -19.23 -1.17
N GLN A 23 -5.61 -19.39 -1.98
CA GLN A 23 -5.67 -18.85 -3.34
C GLN A 23 -5.61 -17.32 -3.37
N ILE A 24 -6.34 -16.65 -2.46
CA ILE A 24 -6.30 -15.20 -2.30
C ILE A 24 -4.88 -14.72 -1.97
N VAL A 25 -4.21 -15.36 -1.03
CA VAL A 25 -2.84 -15.01 -0.65
C VAL A 25 -1.89 -15.10 -1.86
N ARG A 26 -2.01 -16.15 -2.66
CA ARG A 26 -1.19 -16.32 -3.88
C ARG A 26 -1.52 -15.29 -4.96
N GLN A 27 -2.80 -15.00 -5.15
CA GLN A 27 -3.26 -14.11 -6.23
C GLN A 27 -2.98 -12.64 -5.93
N TYR A 28 -3.16 -12.20 -4.70
CA TYR A 28 -3.09 -10.78 -4.32
C TYR A 28 -1.84 -10.41 -3.51
N GLY A 29 -1.05 -11.37 -3.07
CA GLY A 29 0.08 -11.14 -2.19
C GLY A 29 1.10 -10.16 -2.74
N GLU A 30 1.51 -10.32 -3.99
CA GLU A 30 2.48 -9.45 -4.64
C GLU A 30 1.95 -8.02 -4.80
N GLN A 31 0.72 -7.87 -5.28
CA GLN A 31 0.09 -6.56 -5.44
C GLN A 31 -0.02 -5.81 -4.12
N LEU A 32 -0.48 -6.50 -3.07
CA LEU A 32 -0.60 -5.91 -1.72
C LEU A 32 0.78 -5.57 -1.14
N TYR A 33 1.78 -6.43 -1.36
CA TYR A 33 3.15 -6.15 -0.94
C TYR A 33 3.65 -4.82 -1.49
N TRP A 34 3.48 -4.56 -2.79
CA TRP A 34 3.94 -3.32 -3.40
C TRP A 34 3.13 -2.10 -2.96
N GLN A 35 1.82 -2.23 -2.75
CA GLN A 35 1.02 -1.16 -2.13
C GLN A 35 1.56 -0.77 -0.76
N ILE A 36 1.84 -1.76 0.08
CA ILE A 36 2.38 -1.57 1.43
C ILE A 36 3.80 -1.03 1.36
N ARG A 37 4.67 -1.61 0.52
CA ARG A 37 6.08 -1.23 0.39
C ARG A 37 6.27 0.25 0.06
N ARG A 38 5.44 0.82 -0.78
CA ARG A 38 5.49 2.24 -1.14
C ARG A 38 5.13 3.16 0.02
N ILE A 39 4.42 2.66 1.02
CA ILE A 39 4.02 3.44 2.20
C ILE A 39 5.05 3.27 3.33
N VAL A 40 5.44 2.04 3.67
CA VAL A 40 6.30 1.74 4.82
C VAL A 40 7.79 1.69 4.50
N LEU A 41 8.17 1.67 3.24
CA LEU A 41 9.50 1.87 2.66
C LEU A 41 10.48 0.70 2.74
N THR A 42 10.48 -0.14 3.77
CA THR A 42 11.42 -1.25 3.89
C THR A 42 10.79 -2.59 3.57
N HIS A 43 11.60 -3.54 3.10
CA HIS A 43 11.16 -4.90 2.81
C HIS A 43 10.62 -5.62 4.07
N ASP A 44 11.36 -5.54 5.16
CA ASP A 44 10.99 -6.22 6.40
C ASP A 44 9.68 -5.69 6.98
N ASP A 45 9.52 -4.37 7.01
CA ASP A 45 8.29 -3.73 7.47
C ASP A 45 7.10 -4.05 6.55
N ALA A 46 7.33 -4.08 5.23
CA ALA A 46 6.30 -4.45 4.27
C ALA A 46 5.82 -5.88 4.46
N ASN A 47 6.73 -6.83 4.72
CA ASN A 47 6.37 -8.20 5.02
C ASN A 47 5.57 -8.33 6.32
N ASP A 48 5.96 -7.62 7.37
CA ASP A 48 5.24 -7.62 8.64
C ASP A 48 3.81 -7.06 8.48
N VAL A 49 3.67 -5.95 7.77
CA VAL A 49 2.36 -5.36 7.48
C VAL A 49 1.52 -6.26 6.59
N LEU A 50 2.14 -6.92 5.60
CA LEU A 50 1.45 -7.88 4.72
C LEU A 50 0.89 -9.07 5.51
N GLN A 51 1.68 -9.64 6.42
CA GLN A 51 1.22 -10.71 7.31
C GLN A 51 0.03 -10.26 8.16
N ASN A 52 0.12 -9.08 8.78
CA ASN A 52 -0.98 -8.51 9.57
C ASN A 52 -2.23 -8.26 8.72
N THR A 53 -2.04 -7.85 7.47
CA THR A 53 -3.14 -7.66 6.51
C THR A 53 -3.89 -8.96 6.28
N PHE A 54 -3.19 -10.04 5.99
CA PHE A 54 -3.83 -11.35 5.76
C PHE A 54 -4.42 -11.94 7.04
N LEU A 55 -3.80 -11.74 8.20
CA LEU A 55 -4.39 -12.15 9.49
C LEU A 55 -5.70 -11.43 9.76
N LYS A 56 -5.76 -10.12 9.52
CA LYS A 56 -7.01 -9.35 9.66
C LYS A 56 -8.06 -9.74 8.62
N ALA A 57 -7.64 -10.02 7.40
CA ALA A 57 -8.54 -10.52 6.37
C ALA A 57 -9.15 -11.88 6.78
N TRP A 58 -8.34 -12.80 7.26
CA TRP A 58 -8.80 -14.10 7.75
C TRP A 58 -9.81 -13.97 8.89
N THR A 59 -9.49 -13.19 9.90
CA THR A 59 -10.40 -12.98 11.05
C THR A 59 -11.64 -12.18 10.68
N GLY A 60 -11.58 -11.34 9.64
CA GLY A 60 -12.66 -10.51 9.14
C GLY A 60 -13.55 -11.15 8.07
N LEU A 61 -13.30 -12.43 7.69
CA LEU A 61 -14.08 -13.10 6.63
C LEU A 61 -15.57 -13.15 6.93
N GLY A 62 -15.97 -13.30 8.19
CA GLY A 62 -17.37 -13.34 8.59
C GLY A 62 -18.13 -12.02 8.37
N SER A 63 -17.41 -10.89 8.30
CA SER A 63 -17.98 -9.57 8.04
C SER A 63 -17.89 -9.14 6.57
N PHE A 64 -17.21 -9.92 5.74
CA PHE A 64 -17.12 -9.66 4.30
C PHE A 64 -18.32 -10.28 3.57
N HIS A 65 -19.21 -9.43 3.06
CA HIS A 65 -20.47 -9.85 2.41
C HIS A 65 -20.47 -9.65 0.90
N GLY A 66 -19.34 -9.28 0.30
CA GLY A 66 -19.24 -9.08 -1.14
C GLY A 66 -19.75 -7.73 -1.66
N ASP A 67 -19.91 -6.74 -0.78
CA ASP A 67 -20.30 -5.37 -1.15
C ASP A 67 -19.23 -4.67 -1.99
N ALA A 68 -17.98 -5.12 -1.89
CA ALA A 68 -16.86 -4.68 -2.70
C ALA A 68 -16.17 -5.91 -3.32
N GLN A 69 -15.37 -5.70 -4.35
CA GLN A 69 -14.48 -6.74 -4.87
C GLN A 69 -13.47 -7.17 -3.80
N VAL A 70 -13.04 -8.43 -3.86
CA VAL A 70 -12.04 -8.99 -2.93
C VAL A 70 -10.77 -8.15 -2.92
N SER A 71 -10.27 -7.74 -4.09
CA SER A 71 -9.10 -6.87 -4.22
C SER A 71 -9.26 -5.53 -3.50
N THR A 72 -10.43 -4.90 -3.62
CA THR A 72 -10.73 -3.62 -2.95
C THR A 72 -10.80 -3.79 -1.44
N TRP A 73 -11.43 -4.85 -0.97
CA TRP A 73 -11.52 -5.17 0.45
C TRP A 73 -10.14 -5.40 1.08
N LEU A 74 -9.31 -6.22 0.43
CA LEU A 74 -7.93 -6.49 0.87
C LEU A 74 -7.07 -5.22 0.85
N SER A 75 -7.17 -4.41 -0.20
CA SER A 75 -6.45 -3.15 -0.34
C SER A 75 -6.80 -2.16 0.78
N ARG A 76 -8.06 -2.10 1.19
CA ARG A 76 -8.49 -1.28 2.35
C ARG A 76 -7.81 -1.73 3.64
N ILE A 77 -7.75 -3.04 3.89
CA ILE A 77 -7.08 -3.58 5.06
C ILE A 77 -5.58 -3.25 5.01
N ALA A 78 -4.93 -3.47 3.87
CA ALA A 78 -3.51 -3.21 3.68
C ALA A 78 -3.14 -1.73 3.90
N ILE A 79 -3.92 -0.81 3.37
CA ILE A 79 -3.71 0.62 3.55
C ILE A 79 -3.89 1.00 5.02
N ASN A 80 -4.94 0.52 5.68
CA ASN A 80 -5.18 0.79 7.09
C ASN A 80 -4.04 0.27 7.97
N GLU A 81 -3.56 -0.95 7.72
CA GLU A 81 -2.40 -1.52 8.44
C GLU A 81 -1.12 -0.71 8.20
N SER A 82 -0.90 -0.26 6.98
CA SER A 82 0.25 0.59 6.65
C SER A 82 0.20 1.93 7.38
N LEU A 83 -0.97 2.56 7.44
CA LEU A 83 -1.16 3.82 8.17
C LEU A 83 -0.97 3.64 9.68
N ASP A 84 -1.48 2.55 10.24
CA ASP A 84 -1.30 2.21 11.66
C ASP A 84 0.19 1.96 11.96
N PHE A 85 0.90 1.31 11.06
CA PHE A 85 2.35 1.12 11.16
C PHE A 85 3.10 2.46 11.23
N LEU A 86 2.79 3.40 10.33
CA LEU A 86 3.41 4.72 10.33
C LEU A 86 3.12 5.50 11.63
N ARG A 87 1.90 5.43 12.14
CA ARG A 87 1.52 6.08 13.42
C ARG A 87 2.34 5.52 14.58
N ARG A 88 2.51 4.21 14.66
CA ARG A 88 3.31 3.55 15.71
C ARG A 88 4.79 3.93 15.63
N ASN A 89 5.35 3.98 14.44
CA ASN A 89 6.76 4.33 14.22
C ASN A 89 7.07 5.80 14.48
N LYS A 90 6.12 6.70 14.23
CA LYS A 90 6.25 8.12 14.56
C LYS A 90 6.48 8.34 16.06
N ASN A 91 5.90 7.48 16.90
CA ASN A 91 6.06 7.51 18.36
C ASN A 91 7.35 6.85 18.84
N SER A 92 8.05 6.08 18.00
CA SER A 92 9.27 5.34 18.37
C SER A 92 10.58 6.10 18.09
N GLY A 93 10.52 7.31 17.52
CA GLY A 93 11.70 8.16 17.27
C GLY A 93 12.66 7.63 16.19
N VAL A 94 12.27 6.62 15.41
CA VAL A 94 13.05 6.16 14.27
C VAL A 94 12.89 7.19 13.14
N SER A 95 13.97 7.89 12.85
CA SER A 95 14.02 8.91 11.81
C SER A 95 14.12 8.23 10.42
N VAL A 96 13.36 8.77 9.46
CA VAL A 96 13.39 8.33 8.05
C VAL A 96 14.74 8.63 7.38
N ASP A 97 15.58 9.46 8.03
CA ASP A 97 16.91 9.85 7.52
C ASP A 97 17.92 8.69 7.43
N ASP A 98 17.64 7.56 8.06
CA ASP A 98 18.47 6.35 8.01
C ASP A 98 18.12 5.41 6.84
N VAL A 99 17.20 5.80 5.95
CA VAL A 99 16.85 4.98 4.79
C VAL A 99 17.92 5.15 3.72
N LEU A 100 18.72 4.09 3.53
CA LEU A 100 19.64 3.92 2.40
C LEU A 100 18.99 4.29 1.06
N PRO A 101 19.75 4.68 0.02
CA PRO A 101 19.18 5.02 -1.28
C PRO A 101 18.21 3.94 -1.75
N VAL A 102 16.93 4.29 -1.71
CA VAL A 102 15.81 3.35 -1.97
C VAL A 102 15.91 2.76 -3.37
N ALA A 103 16.34 3.56 -4.36
CA ALA A 103 16.52 3.09 -5.74
C ALA A 103 17.52 1.95 -5.83
N ASN A 104 18.67 2.06 -5.19
CA ASN A 104 19.69 1.01 -5.19
C ASN A 104 19.23 -0.25 -4.45
N SER A 105 18.51 -0.08 -3.36
CA SER A 105 17.91 -1.18 -2.61
C SER A 105 16.86 -1.93 -3.44
N LEU A 106 16.03 -1.20 -4.19
CA LEU A 106 15.03 -1.79 -5.07
C LEU A 106 15.66 -2.51 -6.25
N MET A 107 16.68 -1.92 -6.90
CA MET A 107 17.37 -2.56 -8.02
C MET A 107 18.12 -3.84 -7.61
N ALA A 108 18.50 -3.95 -6.35
CA ALA A 108 19.10 -5.15 -5.78
C ALA A 108 18.08 -6.19 -5.29
N ASP A 109 16.80 -5.83 -5.23
CA ASP A 109 15.73 -6.72 -4.77
C ASP A 109 15.30 -7.66 -5.90
N ASN A 110 15.38 -8.96 -5.66
CA ASN A 110 15.02 -10.00 -6.64
C ASN A 110 13.53 -9.98 -7.04
N TYR A 111 12.69 -9.31 -6.26
CA TYR A 111 11.25 -9.15 -6.52
C TYR A 111 10.90 -7.87 -7.27
N PHE A 112 11.88 -7.00 -7.48
CA PHE A 112 11.69 -5.76 -8.24
C PHE A 112 12.12 -5.99 -9.69
N ASP A 113 11.16 -5.94 -10.61
CA ASP A 113 11.38 -6.08 -12.06
C ASP A 113 11.22 -4.74 -12.83
N GLY A 114 11.19 -3.64 -12.10
CA GLY A 114 11.04 -2.30 -12.66
C GLY A 114 12.32 -1.74 -13.26
N THR A 115 12.15 -0.65 -14.00
CA THR A 115 13.25 0.10 -14.62
C THR A 115 13.99 0.99 -13.60
N GLU A 116 15.16 1.52 -14.00
CA GLU A 116 15.89 2.53 -13.19
C GLU A 116 15.02 3.77 -12.92
N VAL A 117 14.21 4.20 -13.89
CA VAL A 117 13.30 5.33 -13.75
C VAL A 117 12.22 5.04 -12.70
N GLU A 118 11.67 3.83 -12.69
CA GLU A 118 10.70 3.40 -11.68
C GLU A 118 11.34 3.32 -10.28
N ALA A 119 12.57 2.83 -10.19
CA ALA A 119 13.32 2.83 -8.93
C ALA A 119 13.58 4.26 -8.42
N LEU A 120 13.94 5.19 -9.30
CA LEU A 120 14.12 6.61 -8.97
C LEU A 120 12.79 7.25 -8.53
N LEU A 121 11.68 6.91 -9.17
CA LEU A 121 10.37 7.38 -8.73
C LEU A 121 10.04 6.89 -7.31
N GLN A 122 10.32 5.64 -7.00
CA GLN A 122 10.14 5.11 -5.65
C GLN A 122 11.03 5.84 -4.63
N GLU A 123 12.25 6.18 -4.99
CA GLU A 123 13.16 6.97 -4.14
C GLU A 123 12.62 8.39 -3.93
N ALA A 124 12.15 9.05 -4.98
CA ALA A 124 11.54 10.37 -4.88
C ALA A 124 10.31 10.34 -3.96
N VAL A 125 9.46 9.34 -4.10
CA VAL A 125 8.28 9.13 -3.24
C VAL A 125 8.69 8.86 -1.79
N ALA A 126 9.71 8.03 -1.58
CA ALA A 126 10.24 7.72 -0.26
C ALA A 126 10.82 8.95 0.47
N SER A 127 11.34 9.92 -0.27
CA SER A 127 11.87 11.17 0.28
C SER A 127 10.80 12.15 0.78
N LEU A 128 9.54 11.92 0.42
CA LEU A 128 8.43 12.78 0.84
C LEU A 128 8.12 12.59 2.34
N PRO A 129 7.68 13.67 3.03
CA PRO A 129 7.06 13.52 4.35
C PRO A 129 5.89 12.53 4.31
N ASP A 130 5.65 11.82 5.42
CA ASP A 130 4.67 10.73 5.50
C ASP A 130 3.30 11.08 4.89
N VAL A 131 2.74 12.24 5.24
CA VAL A 131 1.42 12.65 4.74
C VAL A 131 1.42 12.82 3.22
N GLN A 132 2.43 13.50 2.68
CA GLN A 132 2.56 13.71 1.23
C GLN A 132 2.79 12.39 0.49
N ARG A 133 3.60 11.50 1.05
CA ARG A 133 3.86 10.17 0.50
C ARG A 133 2.59 9.33 0.43
N VAL A 134 1.84 9.26 1.51
CA VAL A 134 0.56 8.53 1.56
C VAL A 134 -0.43 9.11 0.56
N VAL A 135 -0.61 10.42 0.52
CA VAL A 135 -1.52 11.09 -0.42
C VAL A 135 -1.12 10.82 -1.86
N PHE A 136 0.18 10.91 -2.18
CA PHE A 136 0.68 10.59 -3.52
C PHE A 136 0.43 9.13 -3.88
N GLN A 137 0.73 8.20 -2.97
CA GLN A 137 0.49 6.77 -3.16
C GLN A 137 -0.97 6.47 -3.48
N LEU A 138 -1.88 6.98 -2.67
CA LEU A 138 -3.32 6.72 -2.84
C LEU A 138 -3.88 7.35 -4.12
N ARG A 139 -3.41 8.53 -4.47
CA ARG A 139 -3.93 9.23 -5.65
C ARG A 139 -3.31 8.75 -6.96
N TYR A 140 -1.99 8.60 -7.01
CA TYR A 140 -1.27 8.26 -8.22
C TYR A 140 -1.30 6.77 -8.55
N PHE A 141 -0.94 5.92 -7.59
CA PHE A 141 -0.85 4.48 -7.81
C PHE A 141 -2.18 3.75 -7.66
N GLU A 142 -3.00 4.16 -6.69
CA GLU A 142 -4.30 3.52 -6.43
C GLU A 142 -5.47 4.22 -7.15
N GLU A 143 -5.20 5.34 -7.80
CA GLU A 143 -6.21 6.15 -8.51
C GLU A 143 -7.44 6.48 -7.65
N MET A 144 -7.25 6.56 -6.35
CA MET A 144 -8.32 6.79 -5.38
C MET A 144 -8.90 8.19 -5.53
N LYS A 145 -10.23 8.28 -5.43
CA LYS A 145 -10.92 9.58 -5.45
C LYS A 145 -10.65 10.36 -4.18
N TYR A 146 -10.55 11.70 -4.29
CA TYR A 146 -10.34 12.56 -3.11
C TYR A 146 -11.42 12.41 -2.05
N SER A 147 -12.68 12.17 -2.45
CA SER A 147 -13.77 11.90 -1.51
C SER A 147 -13.51 10.64 -0.67
N GLU A 148 -13.02 9.58 -1.27
CA GLU A 148 -12.66 8.34 -0.58
C GLU A 148 -11.42 8.53 0.31
N MET A 149 -10.41 9.22 -0.20
CA MET A 149 -9.22 9.57 0.59
C MET A 149 -9.59 10.41 1.81
N SER A 150 -10.49 11.38 1.66
CA SER A 150 -10.98 12.24 2.74
C SER A 150 -11.63 11.42 3.87
N GLU A 151 -12.44 10.44 3.53
CA GLU A 151 -13.06 9.54 4.51
C GLU A 151 -12.01 8.71 5.25
N ARG A 152 -11.03 8.16 4.54
CA ARG A 152 -10.01 7.28 5.13
C ARG A 152 -8.98 8.01 5.97
N LEU A 153 -8.56 9.18 5.53
CA LEU A 153 -7.50 9.95 6.17
C LEU A 153 -8.02 11.01 7.15
N HIS A 154 -9.34 11.17 7.25
CA HIS A 154 -9.99 12.19 8.09
C HIS A 154 -9.43 13.60 7.80
N THR A 155 -9.23 13.90 6.53
CA THR A 155 -8.63 15.14 6.04
C THR A 155 -9.50 15.71 4.92
N SER A 156 -9.67 17.01 4.86
CA SER A 156 -10.50 17.66 3.82
C SER A 156 -9.95 17.40 2.41
N GLU A 157 -10.82 17.31 1.43
CA GLU A 157 -10.43 17.15 0.03
C GLU A 157 -9.51 18.28 -0.46
N GLY A 158 -9.75 19.52 -0.01
CA GLY A 158 -8.90 20.67 -0.33
C GLY A 158 -7.47 20.52 0.19
N ALA A 159 -7.31 20.06 1.43
CA ALA A 159 -6.01 19.78 2.01
C ALA A 159 -5.29 18.63 1.29
N LEU A 160 -6.02 17.59 0.87
CA LEU A 160 -5.47 16.46 0.12
C LEU A 160 -5.00 16.89 -1.28
N LYS A 161 -5.76 17.71 -1.96
CA LYS A 161 -5.36 18.29 -3.27
C LYS A 161 -4.09 19.13 -3.14
N ALA A 162 -4.00 19.96 -2.10
CA ALA A 162 -2.80 20.76 -1.81
C ALA A 162 -1.59 19.86 -1.53
N SER A 163 -1.74 18.84 -0.69
CA SER A 163 -0.68 17.86 -0.38
C SER A 163 -0.21 17.11 -1.63
N TYR A 164 -1.13 16.68 -2.48
CA TYR A 164 -0.80 16.02 -3.74
C TYR A 164 -0.02 16.95 -4.69
N HIS A 165 -0.45 18.19 -4.84
CA HIS A 165 0.23 19.17 -5.66
C HIS A 165 1.68 19.43 -5.18
N ILE A 166 1.86 19.58 -3.88
CA ILE A 166 3.21 19.73 -3.27
C ILE A 166 4.05 18.49 -3.52
N ALA A 167 3.49 17.30 -3.35
CA ALA A 167 4.18 16.03 -3.60
C ALA A 167 4.66 15.94 -5.06
N VAL A 168 3.79 16.20 -6.02
CA VAL A 168 4.13 16.20 -7.46
C VAL A 168 5.26 17.18 -7.77
N LYS A 169 5.20 18.39 -7.20
CA LYS A 169 6.25 19.40 -7.37
C LYS A 169 7.60 18.91 -6.83
N LYS A 170 7.62 18.35 -5.63
CA LYS A 170 8.85 17.81 -5.03
C LYS A 170 9.45 16.66 -5.83
N ILE A 171 8.60 15.75 -6.33
CA ILE A 171 9.03 14.66 -7.20
C ILE A 171 9.63 15.21 -8.50
N SER A 172 9.00 16.20 -9.11
CA SER A 172 9.52 16.84 -10.32
C SER A 172 10.90 17.50 -10.07
N GLU A 173 11.06 18.19 -8.94
CA GLU A 173 12.34 18.77 -8.52
C GLU A 173 13.41 17.71 -8.25
N PHE A 174 13.03 16.59 -7.66
CA PHE A 174 13.94 15.46 -7.45
C PHE A 174 14.51 14.96 -8.78
N PHE A 175 13.67 14.71 -9.78
CA PHE A 175 14.13 14.27 -11.10
C PHE A 175 15.04 15.30 -11.78
N LYS A 176 14.71 16.58 -11.69
CA LYS A 176 15.56 17.65 -12.26
C LYS A 176 16.95 17.72 -11.62
N SER A 177 17.10 17.32 -10.37
CA SER A 177 18.39 17.29 -9.68
C SER A 177 19.20 16.03 -9.98
N HIS A 178 18.62 15.03 -10.62
CA HIS A 178 19.25 13.75 -10.98
C HIS A 178 19.49 13.62 -12.50
N ASP A 179 19.15 14.63 -13.30
CA ASP A 179 19.55 14.75 -14.69
C ASP A 179 21.04 15.26 -14.79
#